data_639c9f162d32ef354c2e61f41e8b48e3
#
_entry.id   639c9f162d32ef354c2e61f41e8b48e3
#
_cell.length_a   1.000
_cell.length_b   1.000
_cell.length_c   1.000
_cell.angle_alpha   90.00
_cell.angle_beta   90.00
_cell.angle_gamma   90.00
#
_symmetry.space_group_name_H-M   'P 1'
#
loop_
_entity.id
_entity.type
_entity.pdbx_description
1 polymer ?
#
loop_
_entity_poly.entity_id
_entity_poly.type
_entity_poly.pdbx_seq_one_letter_code
_entity_poly.pdbx_strand_id
1 'polypeptide(L)'
;TSAVTSWATTLYAAFKKLDVGDIIGVKGEVFRTKTGELSARAEEITLLAKSLRPLPEKFHGLTDTEMRYRQRYVDLIANPEVKDTFVKRSQILKEIRAYLDEKGFLEVDTPILTPFEIGASARPFYTHHNSLNMDMVLRIETELYLKRLIVGGMDRVYEVGRIFRNEGMDPKHNPEFTSIELYQAFTDFHGMMDLVEELYKRLAQKICGSLVIPYQGKQIDMGHWERLTMVEAVKKYSGVDFNDWKTDEDAITAAKEHHVELPEVPTKGAILAEFFDAFVEDKLIQPTFIYDYPVEISPLAKRKPDDPAFTERFEYFIDCTEYGNAFSELNDPIDQKARFERQVAERKAIEPNCKAQVDYDYVTALEYGLPPTGGLGFGVDRLVMLLTDSASIRDVLLFPTMKPIEQ
;
A
#
# COMPACT_ATOMS: atom_id res chain seq x y z
N THR A 1 58.13 -27.67 -18.28
CA THR A 1 57.52 -26.69 -19.24
C THR A 1 56.38 -27.34 -20.07
N SER A 2 56.46 -28.65 -20.43
CA SER A 2 55.44 -29.33 -21.23
C SER A 2 54.14 -29.63 -20.46
N ALA A 3 54.21 -29.86 -19.15
CA ALA A 3 53.01 -30.14 -18.33
C ALA A 3 52.12 -28.91 -18.10
N VAL A 4 52.73 -27.71 -17.98
CA VAL A 4 52.02 -26.45 -17.77
C VAL A 4 51.26 -26.04 -19.02
N THR A 5 51.83 -26.26 -20.23
CA THR A 5 51.18 -25.97 -21.50
C THR A 5 50.00 -26.92 -21.80
N SER A 6 50.12 -28.20 -21.46
CA SER A 6 49.07 -29.21 -21.65
C SER A 6 47.86 -28.93 -20.70
N TRP A 7 48.11 -28.53 -19.47
CA TRP A 7 47.06 -28.25 -18.48
C TRP A 7 46.26 -26.97 -18.85
N ALA A 8 46.99 -25.90 -19.20
CA ALA A 8 46.37 -24.66 -19.67
C ALA A 8 45.54 -24.85 -20.94
N THR A 9 45.94 -25.73 -21.83
CA THR A 9 45.21 -26.06 -23.07
C THR A 9 43.90 -26.82 -22.75
N THR A 10 43.94 -27.73 -21.80
CA THR A 10 42.75 -28.50 -21.37
C THR A 10 41.73 -27.62 -20.68
N LEU A 11 42.19 -26.76 -19.76
CA LEU A 11 41.33 -25.78 -19.10
C LEU A 11 40.68 -24.81 -20.07
N TYR A 12 41.44 -24.31 -21.03
CA TYR A 12 40.97 -23.42 -22.08
C TYR A 12 39.98 -24.10 -23.03
N ALA A 13 40.18 -25.37 -23.35
CA ALA A 13 39.23 -26.16 -24.14
C ALA A 13 37.92 -26.41 -23.41
N ALA A 14 37.94 -26.60 -22.09
CA ALA A 14 36.75 -26.69 -21.26
C ALA A 14 35.99 -25.35 -21.18
N PHE A 15 36.74 -24.25 -21.00
CA PHE A 15 36.17 -22.89 -20.97
C PHE A 15 35.44 -22.52 -22.27
N LYS A 16 35.99 -22.91 -23.43
CA LYS A 16 35.33 -22.66 -24.75
C LYS A 16 33.99 -23.36 -24.94
N LYS A 17 33.65 -24.36 -24.12
CA LYS A 17 32.39 -25.08 -24.18
C LYS A 17 31.29 -24.43 -23.27
N LEU A 18 31.65 -23.38 -22.53
CA LEU A 18 30.73 -22.66 -21.70
C LEU A 18 29.93 -21.66 -22.55
N ASP A 19 28.66 -21.53 -22.21
CA ASP A 19 27.76 -20.54 -22.81
C ASP A 19 27.55 -19.35 -21.86
N VAL A 20 27.12 -18.22 -22.42
CA VAL A 20 26.72 -17.05 -21.62
C VAL A 20 25.50 -17.40 -20.77
N GLY A 21 25.59 -17.20 -19.47
CA GLY A 21 24.57 -17.60 -18.50
C GLY A 21 24.91 -18.88 -17.74
N ASP A 22 25.94 -19.65 -18.13
CA ASP A 22 26.42 -20.76 -17.31
C ASP A 22 26.94 -20.28 -15.96
N ILE A 23 26.60 -20.99 -14.89
CA ILE A 23 27.14 -20.74 -13.56
C ILE A 23 28.37 -21.60 -13.35
N ILE A 24 29.49 -20.96 -13.09
CA ILE A 24 30.79 -21.62 -12.93
C ILE A 24 31.38 -21.36 -11.56
N GLY A 25 32.05 -22.36 -11.01
CA GLY A 25 32.97 -22.22 -9.88
C GLY A 25 34.38 -21.99 -10.39
N VAL A 26 35.07 -21.02 -9.82
CA VAL A 26 36.47 -20.72 -10.15
C VAL A 26 37.32 -20.84 -8.88
N LYS A 27 38.36 -21.68 -8.92
CA LYS A 27 39.39 -21.75 -7.92
C LYS A 27 40.64 -21.05 -8.45
N GLY A 28 41.23 -20.16 -7.67
CA GLY A 28 42.42 -19.40 -8.07
C GLY A 28 42.69 -18.19 -7.21
N GLU A 29 43.61 -17.38 -7.67
CA GLU A 29 44.06 -16.18 -6.97
C GLU A 29 43.20 -14.97 -7.35
N VAL A 30 42.65 -14.27 -6.34
CA VAL A 30 41.91 -13.03 -6.55
C VAL A 30 42.86 -11.84 -6.59
N PHE A 31 42.73 -11.00 -7.60
CA PHE A 31 43.58 -9.81 -7.76
C PHE A 31 42.77 -8.64 -8.33
N ARG A 32 43.31 -7.43 -8.26
CA ARG A 32 42.79 -6.27 -8.96
C ARG A 32 43.60 -5.98 -10.21
N THR A 33 42.90 -5.73 -11.30
CA THR A 33 43.54 -5.29 -12.55
C THR A 33 44.11 -3.88 -12.41
N LYS A 34 44.93 -3.44 -13.38
CA LYS A 34 45.43 -2.06 -13.43
C LYS A 34 44.34 -1.01 -13.49
N THR A 35 43.12 -1.37 -13.98
CA THR A 35 41.93 -0.53 -14.02
C THR A 35 41.07 -0.63 -12.76
N GLY A 36 41.54 -1.37 -11.72
CA GLY A 36 40.81 -1.51 -10.45
C GLY A 36 39.74 -2.62 -10.41
N GLU A 37 39.55 -3.35 -11.51
CA GLU A 37 38.53 -4.41 -11.60
C GLU A 37 38.95 -5.65 -10.80
N LEU A 38 38.01 -6.19 -9.99
CA LEU A 38 38.22 -7.41 -9.24
C LEU A 38 38.17 -8.62 -10.19
N SER A 39 39.26 -9.37 -10.24
CA SER A 39 39.44 -10.48 -11.17
C SER A 39 40.01 -11.71 -10.45
N ALA A 40 39.78 -12.89 -11.03
CA ALA A 40 40.36 -14.14 -10.55
C ALA A 40 41.25 -14.76 -11.63
N ARG A 41 42.49 -15.11 -11.22
CA ARG A 41 43.39 -15.93 -12.06
C ARG A 41 42.98 -17.40 -11.84
N ALA A 42 42.21 -17.94 -12.79
CA ALA A 42 41.67 -19.28 -12.67
C ALA A 42 42.75 -20.35 -12.72
N GLU A 43 42.82 -21.23 -11.74
CA GLU A 43 43.58 -22.48 -11.70
C GLU A 43 42.70 -23.67 -12.03
N GLU A 44 41.40 -23.59 -11.65
CA GLU A 44 40.40 -24.62 -11.92
C GLU A 44 39.08 -23.95 -12.25
N ILE A 45 38.33 -24.48 -13.22
CA ILE A 45 36.98 -24.05 -13.58
C ILE A 45 36.06 -25.27 -13.58
N THR A 46 34.98 -25.17 -12.81
CA THR A 46 33.96 -26.21 -12.69
C THR A 46 32.61 -25.65 -13.14
N LEU A 47 31.92 -26.32 -14.07
CA LEU A 47 30.54 -26.01 -14.41
C LEU A 47 29.64 -26.44 -13.25
N LEU A 48 28.97 -25.48 -12.60
CA LEU A 48 28.05 -25.72 -11.48
C LEU A 48 26.62 -25.90 -11.96
N ALA A 49 26.19 -25.06 -12.95
CA ALA A 49 24.89 -25.20 -13.58
C ALA A 49 24.95 -24.73 -15.04
N LYS A 50 24.32 -25.51 -15.91
CA LYS A 50 24.24 -25.20 -17.35
C LYS A 50 23.02 -24.34 -17.63
N SER A 51 23.24 -23.21 -18.29
CA SER A 51 22.15 -22.40 -18.86
C SER A 51 21.68 -23.03 -20.18
N LEU A 52 20.41 -23.46 -20.24
CA LEU A 52 19.83 -24.06 -21.44
C LEU A 52 19.12 -23.04 -22.33
N ARG A 53 18.94 -21.82 -21.84
CA ARG A 53 18.28 -20.73 -22.57
C ARG A 53 19.25 -19.55 -22.70
N PRO A 54 19.34 -18.91 -23.90
CA PRO A 54 20.15 -17.71 -24.04
C PRO A 54 19.56 -16.57 -23.16
N LEU A 55 20.45 -15.79 -22.56
CA LEU A 55 20.05 -14.55 -21.90
C LEU A 55 19.72 -13.49 -22.95
N PRO A 56 18.86 -12.50 -22.63
CA PRO A 56 18.65 -11.32 -23.46
C PRO A 56 19.98 -10.63 -23.77
N GLU A 57 20.06 -9.92 -24.90
CA GLU A 57 21.29 -9.22 -25.31
C GLU A 57 21.75 -8.25 -24.21
N LYS A 58 23.06 -8.33 -23.89
CA LYS A 58 23.69 -7.60 -22.78
C LYS A 58 23.53 -6.07 -22.87
N PHE A 59 23.39 -5.52 -24.07
CA PHE A 59 23.35 -4.07 -24.30
C PHE A 59 21.94 -3.47 -24.26
N HIS A 60 20.89 -4.28 -24.41
CA HIS A 60 19.50 -3.81 -24.44
C HIS A 60 18.66 -4.31 -23.26
N GLY A 61 19.19 -5.27 -22.48
CA GLY A 61 18.46 -5.88 -21.39
C GLY A 61 17.17 -6.57 -21.85
N LEU A 62 16.27 -6.80 -20.93
CA LEU A 62 14.88 -7.20 -21.22
C LEU A 62 14.01 -5.95 -21.26
N THR A 63 13.69 -5.43 -22.45
CA THR A 63 12.97 -4.16 -22.65
C THR A 63 11.46 -4.32 -22.65
N ASP A 64 10.94 -5.49 -23.00
CA ASP A 64 9.51 -5.77 -22.95
C ASP A 64 9.00 -5.79 -21.50
N THR A 65 8.20 -4.79 -21.15
CA THR A 65 7.70 -4.60 -19.79
C THR A 65 6.84 -5.78 -19.31
N GLU A 66 6.02 -6.37 -20.18
CA GLU A 66 5.20 -7.52 -19.81
C GLU A 66 6.06 -8.74 -19.51
N MET A 67 7.06 -9.01 -20.34
CA MET A 67 8.02 -10.10 -20.11
C MET A 67 8.85 -9.87 -18.84
N ARG A 68 9.22 -8.63 -18.53
CA ARG A 68 9.92 -8.29 -17.27
C ARG A 68 9.09 -8.69 -16.03
N TYR A 69 7.80 -8.46 -16.05
CA TYR A 69 6.92 -8.85 -14.93
C TYR A 69 6.70 -10.37 -14.88
N ARG A 70 6.55 -11.03 -16.03
CA ARG A 70 6.31 -12.48 -16.09
C ARG A 70 7.56 -13.30 -15.78
N GLN A 71 8.71 -12.84 -16.22
CA GLN A 71 10.01 -13.51 -16.03
C GLN A 71 10.94 -12.64 -15.17
N ARG A 72 10.49 -12.28 -13.97
CA ARG A 72 11.25 -11.41 -13.06
C ARG A 72 12.67 -11.94 -12.80
N TYR A 73 12.88 -13.24 -12.78
CA TYR A 73 14.20 -13.84 -12.63
C TYR A 73 15.13 -13.51 -13.81
N VAL A 74 14.60 -13.37 -15.03
CA VAL A 74 15.38 -12.91 -16.20
C VAL A 74 15.60 -11.40 -16.12
N ASP A 75 14.58 -10.63 -15.74
CA ASP A 75 14.67 -9.18 -15.53
C ASP A 75 15.76 -8.83 -14.52
N LEU A 76 15.83 -9.53 -13.38
CA LEU A 76 16.88 -9.35 -12.36
C LEU A 76 18.29 -9.68 -12.85
N ILE A 77 18.43 -10.55 -13.86
CA ILE A 77 19.73 -10.88 -14.47
C ILE A 77 20.10 -9.82 -15.52
N ALA A 78 19.13 -9.44 -16.35
CA ALA A 78 19.36 -8.57 -17.51
C ALA A 78 19.41 -7.08 -17.14
N ASN A 79 18.65 -6.67 -16.11
CA ASN A 79 18.49 -5.30 -15.64
C ASN A 79 18.88 -5.21 -14.15
N PRO A 80 20.18 -5.11 -13.81
CA PRO A 80 20.66 -5.16 -12.42
C PRO A 80 20.06 -4.09 -11.50
N GLU A 81 19.68 -2.92 -12.05
CA GLU A 81 19.05 -1.81 -11.34
C GLU A 81 17.69 -2.18 -10.74
N VAL A 82 16.99 -3.14 -11.34
CA VAL A 82 15.69 -3.64 -10.83
C VAL A 82 15.85 -4.25 -9.43
N LYS A 83 17.01 -4.86 -9.15
CA LYS A 83 17.33 -5.42 -7.84
C LYS A 83 17.33 -4.34 -6.75
N ASP A 84 17.78 -3.14 -7.08
CA ASP A 84 17.88 -2.04 -6.11
C ASP A 84 16.51 -1.62 -5.59
N THR A 85 15.47 -1.65 -6.43
CA THR A 85 14.07 -1.40 -6.01
C THR A 85 13.64 -2.38 -4.91
N PHE A 86 13.93 -3.67 -5.06
CA PHE A 86 13.54 -4.68 -4.07
C PHE A 86 14.40 -4.65 -2.81
N VAL A 87 15.68 -4.27 -2.93
CA VAL A 87 16.54 -3.99 -1.77
C VAL A 87 15.98 -2.80 -0.98
N LYS A 88 15.65 -1.70 -1.65
CA LYS A 88 15.01 -0.52 -1.02
C LYS A 88 13.66 -0.88 -0.40
N ARG A 89 12.81 -1.66 -1.06
CA ARG A 89 11.55 -2.16 -0.49
C ARG A 89 11.78 -2.87 0.86
N SER A 90 12.78 -3.75 0.91
CA SER A 90 13.14 -4.44 2.14
C SER A 90 13.66 -3.49 3.23
N GLN A 91 14.45 -2.48 2.84
CA GLN A 91 14.95 -1.46 3.75
C GLN A 91 13.82 -0.56 4.29
N ILE A 92 12.86 -0.18 3.44
CA ILE A 92 11.67 0.60 3.83
C ILE A 92 10.88 -0.14 4.91
N LEU A 93 10.54 -1.40 4.69
CA LEU A 93 9.81 -2.21 5.68
C LEU A 93 10.59 -2.36 6.99
N LYS A 94 11.91 -2.57 6.90
CA LYS A 94 12.77 -2.63 8.09
C LYS A 94 12.77 -1.32 8.88
N GLU A 95 12.83 -0.18 8.18
CA GLU A 95 12.85 1.13 8.82
C GLU A 95 11.49 1.50 9.43
N ILE A 96 10.37 1.11 8.79
CA ILE A 96 9.03 1.27 9.36
C ILE A 96 8.92 0.49 10.68
N ARG A 97 9.33 -0.78 10.68
CA ARG A 97 9.33 -1.60 11.90
C ARG A 97 10.19 -0.98 13.00
N ALA A 98 11.41 -0.54 12.67
CA ALA A 98 12.28 0.11 13.64
C ALA A 98 11.67 1.38 14.23
N TYR A 99 10.99 2.19 13.39
CA TYR A 99 10.30 3.39 13.86
C TYR A 99 9.13 3.07 14.79
N LEU A 100 8.30 2.09 14.43
CA LEU A 100 7.16 1.70 15.25
C LEU A 100 7.59 1.04 16.57
N ASP A 101 8.65 0.22 16.54
CA ASP A 101 9.26 -0.37 17.75
C ASP A 101 9.78 0.72 18.69
N GLU A 102 10.47 1.74 18.16
CA GLU A 102 10.94 2.91 18.94
C GLU A 102 9.78 3.69 19.58
N LYS A 103 8.62 3.71 18.93
CA LYS A 103 7.39 4.33 19.46
C LYS A 103 6.61 3.42 20.42
N GLY A 104 7.08 2.20 20.64
CA GLY A 104 6.50 1.22 21.56
C GLY A 104 5.28 0.48 21.02
N PHE A 105 5.15 0.39 19.69
CA PHE A 105 4.15 -0.46 19.06
C PHE A 105 4.60 -1.92 19.06
N LEU A 106 3.65 -2.84 19.21
CA LEU A 106 3.83 -4.27 19.09
C LEU A 106 3.35 -4.75 17.71
N GLU A 107 4.24 -5.41 16.94
CA GLU A 107 3.82 -6.10 15.71
C GLU A 107 3.02 -7.36 16.07
N VAL A 108 1.85 -7.50 15.47
CA VAL A 108 0.96 -8.64 15.67
C VAL A 108 0.53 -9.19 14.31
N ASP A 109 -0.04 -10.39 14.31
CA ASP A 109 -0.66 -11.00 13.15
C ASP A 109 -2.09 -11.43 13.47
N THR A 110 -2.99 -11.19 12.52
CA THR A 110 -4.41 -11.52 12.63
C THR A 110 -4.85 -12.45 11.49
N PRO A 111 -6.02 -13.09 11.57
CA PRO A 111 -6.42 -14.09 10.57
C PRO A 111 -6.52 -13.52 9.16
N ILE A 112 -5.92 -14.20 8.18
CA ILE A 112 -6.13 -13.93 6.75
C ILE A 112 -7.48 -14.49 6.29
N LEU A 113 -7.88 -15.64 6.82
CA LEU A 113 -9.18 -16.27 6.54
C LEU A 113 -10.19 -15.80 7.57
N THR A 114 -11.26 -15.17 7.13
CA THR A 114 -12.35 -14.69 7.99
C THR A 114 -13.67 -15.38 7.65
N PRO A 115 -14.58 -15.55 8.62
CA PRO A 115 -15.81 -16.31 8.39
C PRO A 115 -16.85 -15.60 7.52
N PHE A 116 -16.73 -14.27 7.37
CA PHE A 116 -17.63 -13.43 6.57
C PHE A 116 -16.93 -12.13 6.15
N GLU A 117 -17.57 -11.37 5.28
CA GLU A 117 -17.10 -10.06 4.86
C GLU A 117 -17.20 -9.09 6.04
N ILE A 118 -16.08 -8.46 6.39
CA ILE A 118 -15.96 -7.55 7.53
C ILE A 118 -15.51 -6.17 7.02
N GLY A 119 -16.14 -5.13 7.49
CA GLY A 119 -15.65 -3.74 7.48
C GLY A 119 -15.80 -3.00 6.15
N ALA A 120 -14.79 -2.99 5.32
CA ALA A 120 -14.70 -2.12 4.14
C ALA A 120 -15.63 -2.50 2.98
N SER A 121 -15.82 -1.56 2.03
CA SER A 121 -16.70 -1.76 0.86
C SER A 121 -16.08 -2.57 -0.28
N ALA A 122 -14.88 -3.12 -0.11
CA ALA A 122 -14.16 -3.88 -1.14
C ALA A 122 -14.77 -5.27 -1.40
N ARG A 123 -14.59 -5.80 -2.60
CA ARG A 123 -15.01 -7.16 -2.95
C ARG A 123 -14.00 -8.19 -2.46
N PRO A 124 -14.39 -9.20 -1.65
CA PRO A 124 -13.48 -10.21 -1.17
C PRO A 124 -13.27 -11.35 -2.17
N PHE A 125 -12.22 -12.14 -1.97
CA PHE A 125 -12.08 -13.47 -2.55
C PHE A 125 -12.74 -14.50 -1.62
N TYR A 126 -13.55 -15.39 -2.17
CA TYR A 126 -14.22 -16.45 -1.44
C TYR A 126 -13.43 -17.77 -1.52
N THR A 127 -13.46 -18.54 -0.46
CA THR A 127 -12.88 -19.88 -0.37
C THR A 127 -13.75 -20.79 0.50
N HIS A 128 -13.43 -22.09 0.57
CA HIS A 128 -14.16 -23.06 1.36
C HIS A 128 -13.22 -23.86 2.26
N HIS A 129 -13.55 -23.95 3.54
CA HIS A 129 -12.83 -24.77 4.51
C HIS A 129 -13.43 -26.18 4.53
N ASN A 130 -12.79 -27.15 3.90
CA ASN A 130 -13.34 -28.51 3.69
C ASN A 130 -13.70 -29.22 4.99
N SER A 131 -12.82 -29.22 6.00
CA SER A 131 -13.04 -29.95 7.26
C SER A 131 -14.18 -29.38 8.10
N LEU A 132 -14.38 -28.07 8.07
CA LEU A 132 -15.46 -27.40 8.78
C LEU A 132 -16.72 -27.25 7.93
N ASN A 133 -16.65 -27.57 6.62
CA ASN A 133 -17.71 -27.40 5.63
C ASN A 133 -18.33 -26.00 5.70
N MET A 134 -17.48 -24.97 5.71
CA MET A 134 -17.91 -23.58 5.79
C MET A 134 -17.22 -22.71 4.76
N ASP A 135 -17.96 -21.77 4.20
CA ASP A 135 -17.39 -20.74 3.34
C ASP A 135 -16.63 -19.73 4.19
N MET A 136 -15.51 -19.25 3.65
CA MET A 136 -14.67 -18.22 4.24
C MET A 136 -14.29 -17.21 3.19
N VAL A 137 -13.77 -16.07 3.62
CA VAL A 137 -13.26 -15.02 2.75
C VAL A 137 -11.81 -14.70 3.08
N LEU A 138 -11.05 -14.27 2.09
CA LEU A 138 -9.75 -13.63 2.33
C LEU A 138 -9.98 -12.20 2.81
N ARG A 139 -9.30 -11.80 3.86
CA ARG A 139 -9.45 -10.46 4.48
C ARG A 139 -9.23 -9.34 3.50
N ILE A 140 -10.03 -8.28 3.62
CA ILE A 140 -9.93 -7.03 2.85
C ILE A 140 -9.32 -5.89 3.67
N GLU A 141 -9.14 -6.10 4.99
CA GLU A 141 -8.56 -5.21 6.00
C GLU A 141 -8.15 -5.99 7.25
N THR A 142 -7.47 -5.35 8.19
CA THR A 142 -7.10 -5.92 9.51
C THR A 142 -7.73 -5.16 10.69
N GLU A 143 -8.40 -4.06 10.42
CA GLU A 143 -8.88 -3.05 11.35
C GLU A 143 -9.62 -3.62 12.56
N LEU A 144 -10.71 -4.38 12.33
CA LEU A 144 -11.57 -4.81 13.42
C LEU A 144 -10.90 -5.81 14.37
N TYR A 145 -9.94 -6.60 13.89
CA TYR A 145 -9.15 -7.48 14.76
C TYR A 145 -8.16 -6.68 15.62
N LEU A 146 -7.48 -5.70 15.03
CA LEU A 146 -6.52 -4.87 15.76
C LEU A 146 -7.20 -4.04 16.86
N LYS A 147 -8.37 -3.49 16.59
CA LYS A 147 -9.17 -2.79 17.60
C LYS A 147 -9.60 -3.68 18.78
N ARG A 148 -9.91 -4.97 18.52
CA ARG A 148 -10.16 -5.93 19.62
C ARG A 148 -8.95 -6.12 20.52
N LEU A 149 -7.73 -6.02 19.99
CA LEU A 149 -6.51 -6.07 20.81
C LEU A 149 -6.36 -4.82 21.68
N ILE A 150 -6.75 -3.64 21.17
CA ILE A 150 -6.80 -2.40 21.96
C ILE A 150 -7.81 -2.55 23.11
N VAL A 151 -9.02 -3.08 22.85
CA VAL A 151 -9.99 -3.40 23.91
C VAL A 151 -9.40 -4.37 24.92
N GLY A 152 -8.58 -5.32 24.48
CA GLY A 152 -7.87 -6.29 25.31
C GLY A 152 -6.72 -5.71 26.14
N GLY A 153 -6.42 -4.40 26.02
CA GLY A 153 -5.39 -3.71 26.78
C GLY A 153 -4.01 -3.68 26.13
N MET A 154 -3.91 -3.97 24.82
CA MET A 154 -2.69 -3.76 24.04
C MET A 154 -2.69 -2.32 23.52
N ASP A 155 -2.04 -1.40 24.24
CA ASP A 155 -2.15 0.05 23.99
C ASP A 155 -1.66 0.52 22.62
N ARG A 156 -0.73 -0.21 21.97
CA ARG A 156 -0.16 0.12 20.67
C ARG A 156 0.13 -1.16 19.90
N VAL A 157 -0.57 -1.36 18.80
CA VAL A 157 -0.41 -2.53 17.92
C VAL A 157 -0.31 -2.10 16.48
N TYR A 158 0.42 -2.87 15.69
CA TYR A 158 0.39 -2.76 14.23
C TYR A 158 0.54 -4.12 13.55
N GLU A 159 0.06 -4.22 12.33
CA GLU A 159 0.26 -5.38 11.48
C GLU A 159 0.78 -4.96 10.11
N VAL A 160 1.81 -5.68 9.63
CA VAL A 160 2.25 -5.62 8.22
C VAL A 160 1.60 -6.77 7.50
N GLY A 161 0.44 -6.53 6.89
CA GLY A 161 -0.43 -7.58 6.39
C GLY A 161 -0.60 -7.59 4.86
N ARG A 162 -0.80 -8.80 4.31
CA ARG A 162 -1.36 -8.96 2.97
C ARG A 162 -2.87 -8.77 3.03
N ILE A 163 -3.36 -7.95 2.12
CA ILE A 163 -4.76 -7.61 1.92
C ILE A 163 -5.17 -8.07 0.54
N PHE A 164 -6.42 -8.53 0.41
CA PHE A 164 -6.94 -9.17 -0.80
C PHE A 164 -8.25 -8.49 -1.23
N ARG A 165 -8.25 -7.84 -2.40
CA ARG A 165 -9.43 -7.19 -2.97
C ARG A 165 -9.65 -7.69 -4.38
N ASN A 166 -10.78 -8.34 -4.63
CA ASN A 166 -11.15 -8.93 -5.93
C ASN A 166 -11.71 -7.85 -6.87
N GLU A 167 -10.86 -6.90 -7.19
CA GLU A 167 -11.17 -5.72 -7.98
C GLU A 167 -10.28 -5.63 -9.23
N GLY A 168 -10.41 -4.54 -10.00
CA GLY A 168 -9.63 -4.29 -11.20
C GLY A 168 -8.12 -4.17 -10.92
N MET A 169 -7.34 -4.43 -11.96
CA MET A 169 -5.88 -4.27 -11.94
C MET A 169 -5.49 -3.11 -12.86
N ASP A 170 -4.76 -2.15 -12.31
CA ASP A 170 -4.22 -1.00 -13.03
C ASP A 170 -2.78 -0.68 -12.56
N PRO A 171 -2.15 0.41 -12.98
CA PRO A 171 -0.82 0.78 -12.51
C PRO A 171 -0.72 1.04 -11.00
N LYS A 172 -1.81 1.36 -10.32
CA LYS A 172 -1.86 1.68 -8.88
C LYS A 172 -2.47 0.55 -8.03
N HIS A 173 -3.15 -0.44 -8.65
CA HIS A 173 -3.90 -1.50 -7.96
C HIS A 173 -3.49 -2.90 -8.38
N ASN A 174 -3.35 -3.78 -7.40
CA ASN A 174 -3.12 -5.21 -7.55
C ASN A 174 -4.08 -5.97 -6.62
N PRO A 175 -4.65 -7.11 -7.00
CA PRO A 175 -5.68 -7.80 -6.20
C PRO A 175 -5.18 -8.28 -4.84
N GLU A 176 -3.88 -8.44 -4.67
CA GLU A 176 -3.21 -8.61 -3.38
C GLU A 176 -2.10 -7.58 -3.23
N PHE A 177 -2.03 -6.93 -2.08
CA PHE A 177 -1.06 -5.88 -1.79
C PHE A 177 -0.66 -5.90 -0.31
N THR A 178 0.39 -5.18 0.03
CA THR A 178 0.84 -5.05 1.42
C THR A 178 0.32 -3.74 2.00
N SER A 179 -0.40 -3.84 3.11
CA SER A 179 -0.83 -2.70 3.93
C SER A 179 -0.21 -2.76 5.31
N ILE A 180 -0.09 -1.62 5.95
CA ILE A 180 0.17 -1.51 7.37
C ILE A 180 -1.03 -0.82 7.99
N GLU A 181 -1.57 -1.43 9.02
CA GLU A 181 -2.55 -0.82 9.89
C GLU A 181 -2.00 -0.77 11.33
N LEU A 182 -2.21 0.34 11.99
CA LEU A 182 -1.75 0.54 13.36
C LEU A 182 -2.79 1.29 14.18
N TYR A 183 -2.86 0.96 15.48
CA TYR A 183 -3.80 1.53 16.41
C TYR A 183 -3.08 1.87 17.70
N GLN A 184 -3.39 3.05 18.26
CA GLN A 184 -2.82 3.53 19.50
C GLN A 184 -3.93 4.06 20.42
N ALA A 185 -4.01 3.52 21.63
CA ALA A 185 -4.88 4.02 22.69
C ALA A 185 -4.40 5.38 23.19
N PHE A 186 -5.35 6.18 23.70
CA PHE A 186 -5.13 7.50 24.32
C PHE A 186 -4.49 8.53 23.38
N THR A 187 -4.83 8.45 22.11
CA THR A 187 -4.50 9.45 21.09
C THR A 187 -5.71 9.71 20.19
N ASP A 188 -5.57 10.63 19.25
CA ASP A 188 -6.58 11.03 18.28
C ASP A 188 -6.00 11.11 16.87
N PHE A 189 -6.79 11.57 15.91
CA PHE A 189 -6.39 11.72 14.51
C PHE A 189 -5.25 12.73 14.32
N HIS A 190 -5.10 13.76 15.17
CA HIS A 190 -3.97 14.68 15.11
C HIS A 190 -2.66 13.98 15.48
N GLY A 191 -2.68 13.12 16.51
CA GLY A 191 -1.53 12.28 16.86
C GLY A 191 -1.14 11.33 15.71
N MET A 192 -2.12 10.85 14.93
CA MET A 192 -1.86 10.05 13.74
C MET A 192 -1.26 10.89 12.59
N MET A 193 -1.70 12.16 12.39
CA MET A 193 -1.05 13.07 11.42
C MET A 193 0.42 13.28 11.74
N ASP A 194 0.74 13.54 13.01
CA ASP A 194 2.12 13.76 13.45
C ASP A 194 2.98 12.51 13.25
N LEU A 195 2.42 11.33 13.52
CA LEU A 195 3.10 10.04 13.28
C LEU A 195 3.40 9.82 11.80
N VAL A 196 2.43 10.08 10.92
CA VAL A 196 2.61 9.97 9.46
C VAL A 196 3.70 10.91 8.98
N GLU A 197 3.62 12.19 9.36
CA GLU A 197 4.58 13.21 8.95
C GLU A 197 6.01 12.84 9.39
N GLU A 198 6.18 12.41 10.65
CA GLU A 198 7.48 11.98 11.18
C GLU A 198 8.02 10.73 10.45
N LEU A 199 7.16 9.71 10.24
CA LEU A 199 7.53 8.48 9.55
C LEU A 199 7.98 8.75 8.12
N TYR A 200 7.21 9.54 7.35
CA TYR A 200 7.53 9.83 5.95
C TYR A 200 8.81 10.67 5.80
N LYS A 201 9.03 11.67 6.67
CA LYS A 201 10.29 12.43 6.74
C LYS A 201 11.47 11.50 7.03
N ARG A 202 11.33 10.60 8.00
CA ARG A 202 12.37 9.63 8.36
C ARG A 202 12.70 8.69 7.19
N LEU A 203 11.68 8.17 6.50
CA LEU A 203 11.86 7.29 5.35
C LEU A 203 12.54 8.00 4.17
N ALA A 204 12.09 9.21 3.81
CA ALA A 204 12.71 10.02 2.76
C ALA A 204 14.21 10.25 3.06
N GLN A 205 14.55 10.65 4.29
CA GLN A 205 15.93 10.88 4.70
C GLN A 205 16.77 9.60 4.70
N LYS A 206 16.22 8.48 5.19
CA LYS A 206 16.98 7.20 5.31
C LYS A 206 17.16 6.47 3.99
N ILE A 207 16.13 6.48 3.12
CA ILE A 207 16.11 5.71 1.88
C ILE A 207 16.63 6.53 0.69
N CYS A 208 16.24 7.81 0.60
CA CYS A 208 16.62 8.69 -0.50
C CYS A 208 17.76 9.66 -0.16
N GLY A 209 18.10 9.82 1.12
CA GLY A 209 19.15 10.74 1.58
C GLY A 209 18.73 12.22 1.59
N SER A 210 17.48 12.55 1.32
CA SER A 210 16.93 13.90 1.23
C SER A 210 15.46 13.94 1.62
N LEU A 211 14.99 15.09 2.14
CA LEU A 211 13.57 15.34 2.34
C LEU A 211 12.87 15.76 1.04
N VAL A 212 13.59 16.29 0.05
CA VAL A 212 13.07 16.55 -1.29
C VAL A 212 13.46 15.38 -2.18
N ILE A 213 12.47 14.64 -2.68
CA ILE A 213 12.67 13.43 -3.46
C ILE A 213 12.12 13.59 -4.88
N PRO A 214 12.78 13.04 -5.91
CA PRO A 214 12.21 12.98 -7.25
C PRO A 214 11.12 11.93 -7.33
N TYR A 215 10.01 12.24 -7.97
CA TYR A 215 8.97 11.27 -8.29
C TYR A 215 8.27 11.65 -9.60
N GLN A 216 8.34 10.79 -10.59
CA GLN A 216 7.70 10.94 -11.92
C GLN A 216 7.91 12.32 -12.54
N GLY A 217 9.18 12.78 -12.51
CA GLY A 217 9.60 14.07 -13.06
C GLY A 217 9.27 15.30 -12.20
N LYS A 218 8.66 15.11 -11.04
CA LYS A 218 8.35 16.17 -10.06
C LYS A 218 9.32 16.11 -8.88
N GLN A 219 9.38 17.21 -8.10
CA GLN A 219 10.08 17.25 -6.81
C GLN A 219 9.04 17.27 -5.70
N ILE A 220 9.06 16.29 -4.82
CA ILE A 220 8.15 16.15 -3.70
C ILE A 220 8.90 16.50 -2.42
N ASP A 221 8.44 17.53 -1.71
CA ASP A 221 9.04 18.00 -0.44
C ASP A 221 8.35 17.33 0.76
N MET A 222 8.95 16.25 1.25
CA MET A 222 8.49 15.55 2.45
C MET A 222 8.73 16.35 3.74
N GLY A 223 9.50 17.43 3.67
CA GLY A 223 9.76 18.32 4.81
C GLY A 223 8.58 19.20 5.17
N HIS A 224 7.66 19.44 4.24
CA HIS A 224 6.50 20.31 4.41
C HIS A 224 5.20 19.59 4.05
N TRP A 225 4.24 19.61 5.01
CA TRP A 225 2.92 18.98 4.85
C TRP A 225 1.82 20.02 5.02
N GLU A 226 0.99 20.20 4.01
CA GLU A 226 -0.20 21.06 4.09
C GLU A 226 -1.31 20.32 4.84
N ARG A 227 -2.10 21.06 5.64
CA ARG A 227 -3.27 20.51 6.35
C ARG A 227 -4.48 21.36 5.99
N LEU A 228 -5.46 20.77 5.31
CA LEU A 228 -6.70 21.43 4.87
C LEU A 228 -7.90 20.59 5.30
N THR A 229 -8.94 21.25 5.77
CA THR A 229 -10.25 20.59 5.88
C THR A 229 -10.78 20.28 4.48
N MET A 230 -11.63 19.26 4.33
CA MET A 230 -12.26 18.96 3.04
C MET A 230 -13.03 20.16 2.51
N VAL A 231 -13.72 20.91 3.38
CA VAL A 231 -14.45 22.14 3.02
C VAL A 231 -13.51 23.22 2.48
N GLU A 232 -12.37 23.46 3.16
CA GLU A 232 -11.37 24.42 2.71
C GLU A 232 -10.75 24.01 1.38
N ALA A 233 -10.44 22.74 1.21
CA ALA A 233 -9.86 22.20 -0.01
C ALA A 233 -10.83 22.36 -1.20
N VAL A 234 -12.09 21.97 -1.06
CA VAL A 234 -13.12 22.14 -2.09
C VAL A 234 -13.28 23.62 -2.43
N LYS A 235 -13.40 24.50 -1.44
CA LYS A 235 -13.50 25.95 -1.66
C LYS A 235 -12.29 26.52 -2.39
N LYS A 236 -11.08 26.09 -2.00
CA LYS A 236 -9.81 26.56 -2.60
C LYS A 236 -9.72 26.22 -4.08
N TYR A 237 -10.14 25.03 -4.50
CA TYR A 237 -9.91 24.54 -5.86
C TYR A 237 -11.13 24.64 -6.79
N SER A 238 -12.37 24.57 -6.25
CA SER A 238 -13.61 24.71 -7.05
C SER A 238 -14.23 26.10 -6.96
N GLY A 239 -13.93 26.88 -5.91
CA GLY A 239 -14.61 28.13 -5.58
C GLY A 239 -15.96 27.95 -4.89
N VAL A 240 -16.44 26.73 -4.71
CA VAL A 240 -17.72 26.42 -4.07
C VAL A 240 -17.55 26.31 -2.55
N ASP A 241 -18.39 27.03 -1.79
CA ASP A 241 -18.37 26.96 -0.33
C ASP A 241 -19.49 26.06 0.19
N PHE A 242 -19.13 24.93 0.79
CA PHE A 242 -20.07 24.01 1.45
C PHE A 242 -20.99 24.72 2.47
N ASN A 243 -20.51 25.77 3.12
CA ASN A 243 -21.28 26.50 4.13
C ASN A 243 -22.48 27.27 3.54
N ASP A 244 -22.51 27.49 2.24
CA ASP A 244 -23.64 28.11 1.53
C ASP A 244 -24.81 27.13 1.34
N TRP A 245 -24.56 25.83 1.38
CA TRP A 245 -25.60 24.80 1.27
C TRP A 245 -26.34 24.63 2.59
N LYS A 246 -27.64 24.93 2.60
CA LYS A 246 -28.49 24.77 3.78
C LYS A 246 -29.21 23.43 3.79
N THR A 247 -29.50 22.90 2.61
CA THR A 247 -30.24 21.63 2.39
C THR A 247 -29.45 20.74 1.42
N ASP A 248 -29.86 19.46 1.32
CA ASP A 248 -29.32 18.54 0.33
C ASP A 248 -29.67 19.01 -1.10
N GLU A 249 -30.83 19.67 -1.31
CA GLU A 249 -31.23 20.24 -2.57
C GLU A 249 -30.33 21.35 -3.05
N ASP A 250 -29.78 22.18 -2.13
CA ASP A 250 -28.79 23.21 -2.45
C ASP A 250 -27.52 22.57 -3.00
N ALA A 251 -27.06 21.50 -2.34
CA ALA A 251 -25.89 20.73 -2.77
C ALA A 251 -26.11 20.04 -4.14
N ILE A 252 -27.27 19.41 -4.34
CA ILE A 252 -27.65 18.81 -5.62
C ILE A 252 -27.68 19.87 -6.75
N THR A 253 -28.16 21.06 -6.45
CA THR A 253 -28.20 22.18 -7.43
C THR A 253 -26.76 22.59 -7.78
N ALA A 254 -25.91 22.79 -6.78
CA ALA A 254 -24.50 23.12 -6.99
C ALA A 254 -23.75 22.04 -7.80
N ALA A 255 -23.98 20.76 -7.49
CA ALA A 255 -23.39 19.64 -8.24
C ALA A 255 -23.77 19.69 -9.73
N LYS A 256 -25.04 19.93 -10.04
CA LYS A 256 -25.53 20.06 -11.43
C LYS A 256 -24.92 21.27 -12.15
N GLU A 257 -24.80 22.42 -11.47
CA GLU A 257 -24.20 23.64 -12.04
C GLU A 257 -22.72 23.45 -12.35
N HIS A 258 -22.02 22.68 -11.53
CA HIS A 258 -20.59 22.40 -11.69
C HIS A 258 -20.29 21.09 -12.44
N HIS A 259 -21.31 20.39 -12.96
CA HIS A 259 -21.19 19.13 -13.68
C HIS A 259 -20.53 18.00 -12.86
N VAL A 260 -20.74 18.01 -11.54
CA VAL A 260 -20.32 16.96 -10.63
C VAL A 260 -21.33 15.83 -10.65
N GLU A 261 -20.86 14.60 -10.71
CA GLU A 261 -21.68 13.40 -10.66
C GLU A 261 -22.34 13.26 -9.28
N LEU A 262 -23.61 12.84 -9.25
CA LEU A 262 -24.32 12.69 -7.99
C LEU A 262 -24.09 11.29 -7.43
N PRO A 263 -23.80 11.15 -6.12
CA PRO A 263 -23.73 9.86 -5.46
C PRO A 263 -25.11 9.18 -5.42
N GLU A 264 -25.14 7.86 -5.16
CA GLU A 264 -26.39 7.08 -5.07
C GLU A 264 -27.38 7.66 -4.05
N VAL A 265 -26.86 8.14 -2.90
CA VAL A 265 -27.63 8.85 -1.88
C VAL A 265 -27.10 10.27 -1.76
N PRO A 266 -27.70 11.24 -2.45
CA PRO A 266 -27.17 12.59 -2.60
C PRO A 266 -27.44 13.46 -1.36
N THR A 267 -26.66 13.25 -0.30
CA THR A 267 -26.61 14.12 0.88
C THR A 267 -25.56 15.22 0.69
N LYS A 268 -25.62 16.28 1.47
CA LYS A 268 -24.62 17.37 1.44
C LYS A 268 -23.20 16.84 1.62
N GLY A 269 -22.99 15.95 2.57
CA GLY A 269 -21.70 15.37 2.87
C GLY A 269 -21.19 14.48 1.74
N ALA A 270 -22.03 13.61 1.18
CA ALA A 270 -21.66 12.78 0.04
C ALA A 270 -21.33 13.61 -1.21
N ILE A 271 -22.10 14.67 -1.47
CA ILE A 271 -21.84 15.59 -2.59
C ILE A 271 -20.54 16.37 -2.38
N LEU A 272 -20.18 16.76 -1.14
CA LEU A 272 -18.90 17.39 -0.85
C LEU A 272 -17.73 16.48 -1.24
N ALA A 273 -17.84 15.18 -1.00
CA ALA A 273 -16.83 14.21 -1.42
C ALA A 273 -16.70 14.13 -2.95
N GLU A 274 -17.81 14.12 -3.68
CA GLU A 274 -17.78 14.16 -5.16
C GLU A 274 -17.12 15.45 -5.70
N PHE A 275 -17.35 16.59 -5.04
CA PHE A 275 -16.63 17.83 -5.37
C PHE A 275 -15.13 17.72 -5.09
N PHE A 276 -14.76 17.03 -4.00
CA PHE A 276 -13.36 16.78 -3.70
C PHE A 276 -12.70 15.95 -4.80
N ASP A 277 -13.31 14.84 -5.19
CA ASP A 277 -12.80 13.96 -6.25
C ASP A 277 -12.69 14.71 -7.59
N ALA A 278 -13.70 15.50 -7.93
CA ALA A 278 -13.74 16.23 -9.21
C ALA A 278 -12.77 17.40 -9.32
N PHE A 279 -12.46 18.12 -8.24
CA PHE A 279 -11.74 19.39 -8.30
C PHE A 279 -10.44 19.45 -7.50
N VAL A 280 -10.26 18.59 -6.50
CA VAL A 280 -9.19 18.70 -5.52
C VAL A 280 -8.10 17.64 -5.70
N GLU A 281 -8.46 16.37 -5.79
CA GLU A 281 -7.50 15.25 -5.76
C GLU A 281 -6.38 15.43 -6.79
N ASP A 282 -6.71 15.76 -8.03
CA ASP A 282 -5.77 16.00 -9.13
C ASP A 282 -4.85 17.23 -8.95
N LYS A 283 -5.04 18.02 -7.90
CA LYS A 283 -4.22 19.20 -7.59
C LYS A 283 -3.25 18.97 -6.45
N LEU A 284 -3.38 17.88 -5.72
CA LEU A 284 -2.59 17.59 -4.52
C LEU A 284 -1.24 16.95 -4.88
N ILE A 285 -0.32 17.77 -5.41
CA ILE A 285 1.03 17.31 -5.81
C ILE A 285 1.93 17.11 -4.58
N GLN A 286 1.95 18.08 -3.67
CA GLN A 286 2.77 18.05 -2.46
C GLN A 286 2.05 17.32 -1.33
N PRO A 287 2.79 16.77 -0.33
CA PRO A 287 2.18 16.07 0.79
C PRO A 287 1.11 16.92 1.48
N THR A 288 -0.12 16.45 1.48
CA THR A 288 -1.28 17.18 1.99
C THR A 288 -2.19 16.25 2.78
N PHE A 289 -2.51 16.64 4.01
CA PHE A 289 -3.58 16.06 4.78
C PHE A 289 -4.90 16.75 4.43
N ILE A 290 -5.89 15.96 4.07
CA ILE A 290 -7.29 16.39 3.98
C ILE A 290 -8.02 15.82 5.17
N TYR A 291 -8.65 16.65 6.00
CA TYR A 291 -9.30 16.19 7.22
C TYR A 291 -10.72 16.76 7.36
N ASP A 292 -11.44 16.33 8.40
CA ASP A 292 -12.85 16.64 8.60
C ASP A 292 -13.73 16.10 7.46
N TYR A 293 -13.71 14.77 7.30
CA TYR A 293 -14.55 14.06 6.33
C TYR A 293 -16.01 13.99 6.80
N PRO A 294 -16.99 14.07 5.89
CA PRO A 294 -18.40 13.91 6.22
C PRO A 294 -18.70 12.55 6.88
N VAL A 295 -19.66 12.56 7.79
CA VAL A 295 -20.05 11.34 8.53
C VAL A 295 -20.66 10.27 7.66
N GLU A 296 -21.33 10.66 6.58
CA GLU A 296 -21.99 9.77 5.62
C GLU A 296 -21.03 8.79 4.96
N ILE A 297 -19.79 9.23 4.75
CA ILE A 297 -18.73 8.43 4.08
C ILE A 297 -17.68 7.93 5.07
N SER A 298 -17.92 8.04 6.39
CA SER A 298 -16.93 7.73 7.45
C SER A 298 -17.49 6.81 8.53
N PRO A 299 -17.85 5.56 8.21
CA PRO A 299 -18.63 4.68 9.07
C PRO A 299 -17.94 4.23 10.36
N LEU A 300 -16.61 4.27 10.42
CA LEU A 300 -15.79 3.80 11.54
C LEU A 300 -15.13 4.94 12.32
N ALA A 301 -15.27 6.19 11.83
CA ALA A 301 -14.66 7.35 12.44
C ALA A 301 -15.59 8.02 13.46
N LYS A 302 -15.01 8.56 14.52
CA LYS A 302 -15.69 9.33 15.54
C LYS A 302 -16.17 10.66 14.99
N ARG A 303 -17.39 11.07 15.36
CA ARG A 303 -17.91 12.41 15.02
C ARG A 303 -17.16 13.49 15.77
N LYS A 304 -16.99 14.65 15.13
CA LYS A 304 -16.47 15.84 15.81
C LYS A 304 -17.48 16.29 16.87
N PRO A 305 -17.01 16.64 18.08
CA PRO A 305 -17.90 17.10 19.14
C PRO A 305 -18.58 18.45 18.85
N ASP A 306 -17.88 19.32 18.15
CA ASP A 306 -18.30 20.69 17.81
C ASP A 306 -19.11 20.77 16.52
N ASP A 307 -18.93 19.82 15.59
CA ASP A 307 -19.69 19.72 14.35
C ASP A 307 -19.96 18.25 13.96
N PRO A 308 -21.06 17.64 14.45
CA PRO A 308 -21.37 16.23 14.24
C PRO A 308 -21.67 15.81 12.79
N ALA A 309 -21.74 16.75 11.83
CA ALA A 309 -21.83 16.46 10.41
C ALA A 309 -20.50 15.93 9.86
N PHE A 310 -19.40 16.22 10.55
CA PHE A 310 -18.06 15.79 10.19
C PHE A 310 -17.49 14.80 11.21
N THR A 311 -16.41 14.13 10.81
CA THR A 311 -15.70 13.16 11.62
C THR A 311 -14.25 13.58 11.85
N GLU A 312 -13.65 13.11 12.90
CA GLU A 312 -12.21 13.20 13.19
C GLU A 312 -11.45 12.20 12.32
N ARG A 313 -11.47 12.42 10.98
CA ARG A 313 -10.84 11.58 9.95
C ARG A 313 -9.98 12.42 9.03
N PHE A 314 -8.88 11.86 8.58
CA PHE A 314 -8.11 12.40 7.47
C PHE A 314 -7.66 11.32 6.50
N GLU A 315 -7.46 11.73 5.28
CA GLU A 315 -6.64 11.04 4.30
C GLU A 315 -5.45 11.91 3.92
N TYR A 316 -4.39 11.29 3.42
CA TYR A 316 -3.25 12.09 2.96
C TYR A 316 -2.84 11.69 1.55
N PHE A 317 -2.52 12.73 0.80
CA PHE A 317 -2.28 12.67 -0.63
C PHE A 317 -0.88 13.14 -0.97
N ILE A 318 -0.25 12.47 -1.92
CA ILE A 318 1.02 12.85 -2.54
C ILE A 318 0.92 12.52 -4.01
N ASP A 319 1.28 13.46 -4.88
CA ASP A 319 1.21 13.30 -6.33
C ASP A 319 -0.15 12.80 -6.83
N CYS A 320 -1.22 13.48 -6.42
CA CYS A 320 -2.61 13.18 -6.83
C CYS A 320 -3.02 11.73 -6.51
N THR A 321 -2.54 11.18 -5.41
CA THR A 321 -2.82 9.81 -5.02
C THR A 321 -2.93 9.72 -3.50
N GLU A 322 -3.99 9.07 -3.02
CA GLU A 322 -4.15 8.71 -1.61
C GLU A 322 -3.09 7.69 -1.19
N TYR A 323 -2.41 7.97 -0.09
CA TYR A 323 -1.41 7.07 0.50
C TYR A 323 -1.89 6.36 1.75
N GLY A 324 -2.86 6.93 2.46
CA GLY A 324 -3.45 6.31 3.63
C GLY A 324 -4.59 7.13 4.24
N ASN A 325 -5.26 6.47 5.16
CA ASN A 325 -6.48 6.92 5.82
C ASN A 325 -6.34 6.70 7.34
N ALA A 326 -6.77 7.67 8.12
CA ALA A 326 -6.69 7.59 9.57
C ALA A 326 -7.81 8.38 10.25
N PHE A 327 -8.16 7.97 11.46
CA PHE A 327 -9.19 8.66 12.22
C PHE A 327 -9.07 8.41 13.73
N SER A 328 -9.76 9.25 14.52
CA SER A 328 -10.14 8.86 15.86
C SER A 328 -11.23 7.81 15.77
N GLU A 329 -11.02 6.68 16.43
CA GLU A 329 -11.89 5.52 16.32
C GLU A 329 -13.25 5.78 16.95
N LEU A 330 -14.31 5.35 16.26
CA LEU A 330 -15.64 5.32 16.86
C LEU A 330 -15.65 4.28 18.00
N ASN A 331 -15.84 4.75 19.21
CA ASN A 331 -15.82 3.92 20.42
C ASN A 331 -17.17 3.84 21.13
N ASP A 332 -18.24 4.32 20.49
CA ASP A 332 -19.63 4.17 20.96
C ASP A 332 -20.24 2.91 20.31
N PRO A 333 -20.51 1.83 21.09
CA PRO A 333 -21.06 0.60 20.55
C PRO A 333 -22.48 0.76 19.97
N ILE A 334 -23.26 1.72 20.46
CA ILE A 334 -24.63 1.97 19.99
C ILE A 334 -24.61 2.62 18.61
N ASP A 335 -23.80 3.68 18.43
CA ASP A 335 -23.61 4.33 17.12
C ASP A 335 -22.97 3.37 16.13
N GLN A 336 -21.93 2.61 16.54
CA GLN A 336 -21.26 1.65 15.66
C GLN A 336 -22.21 0.57 15.15
N LYS A 337 -23.04 -0.01 16.02
CA LYS A 337 -24.04 -1.00 15.63
C LYS A 337 -25.01 -0.43 14.60
N ALA A 338 -25.56 0.75 14.87
CA ALA A 338 -26.50 1.41 13.97
C ALA A 338 -25.88 1.68 12.58
N ARG A 339 -24.62 2.09 12.53
CA ARG A 339 -23.90 2.31 11.26
C ARG A 339 -23.68 1.01 10.50
N PHE A 340 -23.27 -0.06 11.16
CA PHE A 340 -23.09 -1.37 10.52
C PHE A 340 -24.40 -1.94 9.98
N GLU A 341 -25.49 -1.86 10.75
CA GLU A 341 -26.81 -2.34 10.31
C GLU A 341 -27.27 -1.57 9.07
N ARG A 342 -27.05 -0.26 9.03
CA ARG A 342 -27.36 0.57 7.85
C ARG A 342 -26.50 0.18 6.66
N GLN A 343 -25.17 0.08 6.79
CA GLN A 343 -24.29 -0.32 5.70
C GLN A 343 -24.66 -1.68 5.09
N VAL A 344 -24.95 -2.67 5.94
CA VAL A 344 -25.38 -4.00 5.47
C VAL A 344 -26.71 -3.93 4.74
N ALA A 345 -27.65 -3.11 5.22
CA ALA A 345 -28.94 -2.92 4.57
C ALA A 345 -28.81 -2.23 3.19
N GLU A 346 -28.00 -1.17 3.10
CA GLU A 346 -27.69 -0.47 1.84
C GLU A 346 -27.02 -1.40 0.85
N ARG A 347 -25.99 -2.14 1.26
CA ARG A 347 -25.29 -3.09 0.40
C ARG A 347 -26.20 -4.20 -0.12
N LYS A 348 -27.09 -4.74 0.72
CA LYS A 348 -28.07 -5.75 0.30
C LYS A 348 -29.15 -5.20 -0.61
N ALA A 349 -29.47 -3.90 -0.54
CA ALA A 349 -30.37 -3.26 -1.47
C ALA A 349 -29.77 -3.18 -2.89
N ILE A 350 -28.46 -2.93 -2.98
CA ILE A 350 -27.72 -2.85 -4.25
C ILE A 350 -27.39 -4.26 -4.77
N GLU A 351 -26.89 -5.13 -3.90
CA GLU A 351 -26.46 -6.50 -4.22
C GLU A 351 -27.18 -7.53 -3.33
N PRO A 352 -28.43 -7.94 -3.69
CA PRO A 352 -29.27 -8.78 -2.83
C PRO A 352 -28.64 -10.12 -2.42
N ASN A 353 -27.69 -10.63 -3.21
CA ASN A 353 -27.02 -11.90 -2.97
C ASN A 353 -25.67 -11.75 -2.26
N CYS A 354 -25.27 -10.55 -1.84
CA CYS A 354 -24.05 -10.35 -1.10
C CYS A 354 -24.10 -11.08 0.25
N LYS A 355 -22.93 -11.55 0.73
CA LYS A 355 -22.80 -12.26 2.03
C LYS A 355 -22.46 -11.31 3.17
N ALA A 356 -22.63 -10.01 3.00
CA ALA A 356 -22.34 -9.01 4.01
C ALA A 356 -23.20 -9.23 5.28
N GLN A 357 -22.56 -9.20 6.42
CA GLN A 357 -23.16 -9.37 7.75
C GLN A 357 -22.56 -8.35 8.72
N VAL A 358 -23.34 -8.02 9.76
CA VAL A 358 -22.84 -7.23 10.88
C VAL A 358 -21.93 -8.08 11.74
N ASP A 359 -20.74 -7.57 12.05
CA ASP A 359 -19.84 -8.18 13.02
C ASP A 359 -20.29 -7.82 14.46
N TYR A 360 -21.26 -8.59 14.97
CA TYR A 360 -21.77 -8.40 16.32
C TYR A 360 -20.74 -8.75 17.41
N ASP A 361 -19.73 -9.56 17.11
CA ASP A 361 -18.64 -9.82 18.04
C ASP A 361 -17.77 -8.58 18.25
N TYR A 362 -17.53 -7.82 17.16
CA TYR A 362 -16.85 -6.54 17.28
C TYR A 362 -17.69 -5.51 18.07
N VAL A 363 -19.01 -5.44 17.83
CA VAL A 363 -19.91 -4.60 18.63
C VAL A 363 -19.82 -4.98 20.11
N THR A 364 -19.83 -6.29 20.41
CA THR A 364 -19.67 -6.79 21.79
C THR A 364 -18.31 -6.40 22.37
N ALA A 365 -17.24 -6.44 21.59
CA ALA A 365 -15.94 -5.98 22.05
C ALA A 365 -15.97 -4.48 22.45
N LEU A 366 -16.63 -3.62 21.67
CA LEU A 366 -16.82 -2.22 22.02
C LEU A 366 -17.62 -2.01 23.32
N GLU A 367 -18.57 -2.90 23.62
CA GLU A 367 -19.34 -2.86 24.88
C GLU A 367 -18.48 -3.11 26.12
N TYR A 368 -17.30 -3.79 25.97
CA TYR A 368 -16.30 -3.89 27.04
C TYR A 368 -15.47 -2.62 27.21
N GLY A 369 -15.50 -1.71 26.26
CA GLY A 369 -14.88 -0.40 26.29
C GLY A 369 -13.61 -0.30 25.41
N LEU A 370 -13.74 0.38 24.28
CA LEU A 370 -12.59 0.83 23.50
C LEU A 370 -12.14 2.20 24.05
N PRO A 371 -10.90 2.34 24.55
CA PRO A 371 -10.40 3.66 24.97
C PRO A 371 -10.37 4.63 23.78
N PRO A 372 -10.28 5.95 23.97
CA PRO A 372 -9.99 6.88 22.90
C PRO A 372 -8.77 6.39 22.12
N THR A 373 -8.93 6.14 20.83
CA THR A 373 -7.91 5.47 20.02
C THR A 373 -7.77 6.19 18.68
N GLY A 374 -6.54 6.41 18.23
CA GLY A 374 -6.23 6.80 16.87
C GLY A 374 -5.82 5.57 16.07
N GLY A 375 -6.37 5.43 14.87
CA GLY A 375 -6.02 4.38 13.92
C GLY A 375 -5.51 4.95 12.59
N LEU A 376 -4.62 4.23 11.94
CA LEU A 376 -4.02 4.60 10.66
C LEU A 376 -3.82 3.35 9.81
N GLY A 377 -4.26 3.42 8.55
CA GLY A 377 -3.95 2.44 7.51
C GLY A 377 -3.23 3.07 6.32
N PHE A 378 -2.19 2.42 5.79
CA PHE A 378 -1.50 2.88 4.58
C PHE A 378 -0.92 1.76 3.72
N GLY A 379 -0.90 2.01 2.40
CA GLY A 379 -0.38 1.07 1.42
C GLY A 379 1.14 1.09 1.32
N VAL A 380 1.80 -0.01 1.69
CA VAL A 380 3.27 -0.14 1.57
C VAL A 380 3.72 -0.07 0.11
N ASP A 381 2.96 -0.67 -0.80
CA ASP A 381 3.36 -0.73 -2.20
C ASP A 381 3.41 0.68 -2.83
N ARG A 382 2.41 1.53 -2.55
CA ARG A 382 2.40 2.94 -2.99
C ARG A 382 3.57 3.73 -2.38
N LEU A 383 3.85 3.53 -1.09
CA LEU A 383 5.00 4.16 -0.42
C LEU A 383 6.33 3.73 -1.05
N VAL A 384 6.48 2.46 -1.41
CA VAL A 384 7.68 1.97 -2.10
C VAL A 384 7.78 2.57 -3.51
N MET A 385 6.66 2.67 -4.26
CA MET A 385 6.65 3.37 -5.56
C MET A 385 7.19 4.79 -5.43
N LEU A 386 6.71 5.55 -4.46
CA LEU A 386 7.14 6.92 -4.19
C LEU A 386 8.65 7.02 -3.90
N LEU A 387 9.15 6.20 -2.98
CA LEU A 387 10.54 6.26 -2.53
C LEU A 387 11.56 5.61 -3.50
N THR A 388 11.07 4.94 -4.55
CA THR A 388 11.89 4.30 -5.60
C THR A 388 11.69 4.89 -6.99
N ASP A 389 10.87 5.96 -7.10
CA ASP A 389 10.48 6.58 -8.37
C ASP A 389 9.90 5.57 -9.37
N SER A 390 9.05 4.66 -8.89
CA SER A 390 8.43 3.62 -9.70
C SER A 390 7.04 4.05 -10.15
N ALA A 391 6.76 3.95 -11.46
CA ALA A 391 5.49 4.42 -12.04
C ALA A 391 4.32 3.44 -11.82
N SER A 392 4.61 2.17 -11.57
CA SER A 392 3.60 1.12 -11.45
C SER A 392 3.82 0.24 -10.22
N ILE A 393 2.73 -0.19 -9.59
CA ILE A 393 2.76 -1.16 -8.48
C ILE A 393 3.45 -2.47 -8.91
N ARG A 394 3.40 -2.83 -10.19
CA ARG A 394 4.07 -4.02 -10.75
C ARG A 394 5.60 -3.91 -10.72
N ASP A 395 6.14 -2.69 -10.71
CA ASP A 395 7.58 -2.46 -10.60
C ASP A 395 8.11 -2.80 -9.21
N VAL A 396 7.28 -2.64 -8.19
CA VAL A 396 7.63 -2.86 -6.78
C VAL A 396 7.14 -4.19 -6.21
N LEU A 397 6.46 -4.99 -7.01
CA LEU A 397 6.07 -6.38 -6.70
C LEU A 397 7.00 -7.36 -7.43
N LEU A 398 7.56 -8.35 -6.71
CA LEU A 398 8.42 -9.36 -7.34
C LEU A 398 7.66 -10.16 -8.39
N PHE A 399 6.47 -10.61 -8.06
CA PHE A 399 5.60 -11.40 -8.93
C PHE A 399 4.19 -10.81 -8.90
N PRO A 400 3.91 -9.77 -9.71
CA PRO A 400 2.57 -9.20 -9.81
C PRO A 400 1.60 -10.18 -10.47
N THR A 401 0.32 -10.06 -10.14
CA THR A 401 -0.73 -10.81 -10.82
C THR A 401 -0.81 -10.40 -12.29
N MET A 402 -0.76 -11.38 -13.19
CA MET A 402 -0.80 -11.17 -14.64
C MET A 402 -1.91 -12.01 -15.27
N LYS A 403 -2.55 -11.48 -16.32
CA LYS A 403 -3.47 -12.31 -17.14
C LYS A 403 -2.70 -13.48 -17.77
N PRO A 404 -3.31 -14.68 -17.87
CA PRO A 404 -2.72 -15.78 -18.63
C PRO A 404 -2.40 -15.34 -20.06
N ILE A 405 -1.30 -15.84 -20.63
CA ILE A 405 -1.05 -15.72 -22.06
C ILE A 405 -1.97 -16.75 -22.73
N GLU A 406 -2.81 -16.31 -23.64
CA GLU A 406 -3.58 -17.24 -24.49
C GLU A 406 -2.57 -18.07 -25.29
N GLN A 407 -2.66 -19.41 -25.15
CA GLN A 407 -1.78 -20.37 -25.83
C GLN A 407 -2.24 -20.61 -27.26
#